data_e5d1a05884fa20b827e9caedf7180dfb
#
_entry.id   e5d1a05884fa20b827e9caedf7180dfb
#
_cell.length_a   1.000
_cell.length_b   1.000
_cell.length_c   1.000
_cell.angle_alpha   90.00
_cell.angle_beta   90.00
_cell.angle_gamma   90.00
#
_symmetry.space_group_name_H-M   'P 1'
#
loop_
_entity.id
_entity.type
_entity.pdbx_description
1 polymer ?
#
loop_
_entity_poly.entity_id
_entity_poly.type
_entity_poly.pdbx_seq_one_letter_code
_entity_poly.pdbx_strand_id
1 'polypeptide(L)'
;MKRYFSWEDEYTKGTTYIEVENGYAIKQIAVTQNKYIASNRKDKEHHYFLAEGLLDVNEIIDDGGSEISEKEFYVIWNKHSEVLINTWNITKEKYPIGLEVEGKIEVFYPQGVIVNFAENVIGVVDYIKCKESTQPENLYPHHKITGKVNGYDEENMWLIIDNPKVF
;
A
#
# COMPACT_ATOMS: atom_id res chain seq x y z
N MET A 1 -5.96 9.90 15.12
CA MET A 1 -5.59 11.17 14.46
C MET A 1 -4.47 10.91 13.46
N LYS A 2 -4.60 11.45 12.28
CA LYS A 2 -3.58 11.33 11.22
C LYS A 2 -2.57 12.46 11.32
N ARG A 3 -1.30 12.13 11.14
CA ARG A 3 -0.19 13.08 11.10
C ARG A 3 0.66 12.80 9.87
N TYR A 4 1.35 13.82 9.40
CA TYR A 4 2.11 13.76 8.15
C TYR A 4 3.51 14.32 8.36
N PHE A 5 4.50 13.66 7.76
CA PHE A 5 5.91 14.04 7.91
C PHE A 5 6.64 13.94 6.58
N SER A 6 7.75 14.63 6.46
CA SER A 6 8.66 14.50 5.32
C SER A 6 10.11 14.61 5.74
N TRP A 7 10.98 13.96 5.01
CA TRP A 7 12.43 14.04 5.21
C TRP A 7 13.19 13.74 3.92
N GLU A 8 14.42 14.24 3.83
CA GLU A 8 15.35 13.83 2.80
C GLU A 8 15.81 12.41 3.09
N ASP A 9 15.70 11.54 2.11
CA ASP A 9 15.91 10.10 2.29
C ASP A 9 17.11 9.61 1.46
N GLU A 10 18.17 9.21 2.14
CA GLU A 10 19.35 8.65 1.48
C GLU A 10 19.08 7.29 0.84
N TYR A 11 18.16 6.51 1.39
CA TYR A 11 17.80 5.19 0.88
C TYR A 11 17.21 5.26 -0.54
N THR A 12 16.32 6.20 -0.79
CA THR A 12 15.72 6.42 -2.11
C THR A 12 16.42 7.49 -2.92
N LYS A 13 17.27 8.29 -2.30
CA LYS A 13 17.91 9.50 -2.87
C LYS A 13 16.91 10.55 -3.29
N GLY A 14 15.81 10.64 -2.56
CA GLY A 14 14.73 11.59 -2.78
C GLY A 14 14.17 12.13 -1.49
N THR A 15 12.97 12.70 -1.57
CA THR A 15 12.22 13.17 -0.41
C THR A 15 11.09 12.20 -0.12
N THR A 16 11.05 11.69 1.11
CA THR A 16 9.99 10.78 1.57
C THR A 16 8.91 11.56 2.32
N TYR A 17 7.67 11.23 2.03
CA TYR A 17 6.45 11.74 2.66
C TYR A 17 5.68 10.58 3.24
N ILE A 18 5.16 10.74 4.47
CA ILE A 18 4.49 9.66 5.19
C ILE A 18 3.21 10.16 5.84
N GLU A 19 2.16 9.34 5.76
CA GLU A 19 0.93 9.49 6.55
C GLU A 19 0.94 8.47 7.67
N VAL A 20 0.78 8.95 8.90
CA VAL A 20 0.83 8.13 10.11
C VAL A 20 -0.52 8.21 10.83
N GLU A 21 -1.08 7.07 11.17
CA GLU A 21 -2.31 6.97 11.97
C GLU A 21 -2.08 6.04 13.16
N ASN A 22 -2.36 6.54 14.36
CA ASN A 22 -2.17 5.79 15.61
C ASN A 22 -0.76 5.22 15.76
N GLY A 23 0.26 5.93 15.28
CA GLY A 23 1.65 5.53 15.32
C GLY A 23 2.11 4.59 14.21
N TYR A 24 1.24 4.20 13.30
CA TYR A 24 1.58 3.32 12.17
C TYR A 24 1.56 4.07 10.84
N ALA A 25 2.56 3.80 10.00
CA ALA A 25 2.55 4.30 8.63
C ALA A 25 1.43 3.62 7.85
N ILE A 26 0.60 4.42 7.17
CA ILE A 26 -0.50 3.92 6.33
C ILE A 26 -0.34 4.28 4.86
N LYS A 27 0.40 5.32 4.55
CA LYS A 27 0.84 5.69 3.19
C LYS A 27 2.24 6.25 3.24
N GLN A 28 3.05 5.92 2.27
CA GLN A 28 4.41 6.42 2.17
C GLN A 28 4.81 6.56 0.71
N ILE A 29 5.45 7.66 0.38
CA ILE A 29 5.88 7.94 -0.99
C ILE A 29 7.18 8.71 -0.98
N ALA A 30 8.13 8.27 -1.80
CA ALA A 30 9.34 9.00 -2.08
C ALA A 30 9.28 9.60 -3.48
N VAL A 31 9.66 10.86 -3.58
CA VAL A 31 9.82 11.57 -4.85
C VAL A 31 11.31 11.61 -5.15
N THR A 32 11.71 10.90 -6.18
CA THR A 32 13.10 10.90 -6.67
C THR A 32 13.20 11.72 -7.95
N GLN A 33 14.44 11.84 -8.48
CA GLN A 33 14.66 12.55 -9.73
C GLN A 33 13.92 11.92 -10.92
N ASN A 34 13.70 10.59 -10.89
CA ASN A 34 13.22 9.83 -12.03
C ASN A 34 11.83 9.24 -11.84
N LYS A 35 11.36 9.03 -10.62
CA LYS A 35 10.13 8.30 -10.36
C LYS A 35 9.55 8.56 -8.98
N TYR A 36 8.33 8.08 -8.78
CA TYR A 36 7.73 7.90 -7.47
C TYR A 36 7.95 6.48 -6.99
N ILE A 37 8.27 6.33 -5.70
CA ILE A 37 8.32 5.04 -5.01
C ILE A 37 7.26 5.11 -3.92
N ALA A 38 6.18 4.35 -4.05
CA ALA A 38 5.04 4.50 -3.16
C ALA A 38 4.56 3.18 -2.59
N SER A 39 3.95 3.25 -1.40
CA SER A 39 3.46 2.09 -0.67
C SER A 39 2.34 1.32 -1.39
N ASN A 40 1.66 1.94 -2.34
CA ASN A 40 0.54 1.31 -3.05
C ASN A 40 0.95 0.50 -4.28
N ARG A 41 2.24 0.45 -4.61
CA ARG A 41 2.76 -0.33 -5.75
C ARG A 41 4.11 -0.92 -5.39
N LYS A 42 4.39 -2.10 -5.95
CA LYS A 42 5.70 -2.74 -5.80
C LYS A 42 6.73 -2.05 -6.69
N ASP A 43 7.81 -1.61 -6.07
CA ASP A 43 8.98 -1.07 -6.78
C ASP A 43 10.02 -2.16 -7.02
N LYS A 44 10.75 -2.11 -8.13
CA LYS A 44 11.77 -3.12 -8.46
C LYS A 44 12.91 -3.16 -7.46
N GLU A 45 13.33 -2.00 -6.96
CA GLU A 45 14.47 -1.88 -6.06
C GLU A 45 14.05 -1.81 -4.59
N HIS A 46 12.93 -1.14 -4.29
CA HIS A 46 12.49 -0.82 -2.94
C HIS A 46 11.29 -1.65 -2.47
N HIS A 47 10.78 -2.54 -3.33
CA HIS A 47 9.64 -3.42 -3.06
C HIS A 47 8.40 -2.65 -2.58
N TYR A 48 7.81 -3.03 -1.46
CA TYR A 48 6.67 -2.32 -0.86
C TYR A 48 7.19 -1.31 0.15
N PHE A 49 7.13 -0.05 -0.23
CA PHE A 49 7.75 1.06 0.49
C PHE A 49 6.83 1.60 1.58
N LEU A 50 6.83 0.94 2.71
CA LEU A 50 6.08 1.37 3.90
C LEU A 50 6.84 0.99 5.17
N ALA A 51 7.07 1.96 6.05
CA ALA A 51 7.71 1.71 7.34
C ALA A 51 6.88 0.76 8.19
N GLU A 52 7.53 -0.22 8.77
CA GLU A 52 6.88 -1.26 9.58
C GLU A 52 6.86 -0.91 11.06
N GLY A 53 5.83 -1.39 11.74
CA GLY A 53 5.71 -1.30 13.19
C GLY A 53 5.32 0.08 13.72
N LEU A 54 5.39 0.21 15.03
CA LEU A 54 5.07 1.45 15.73
C LEU A 54 6.21 2.46 15.54
N LEU A 55 5.88 3.64 15.03
CA LEU A 55 6.84 4.69 14.74
C LEU A 55 6.98 5.66 15.92
N ASP A 56 8.21 6.04 16.23
CA ASP A 56 8.48 7.20 17.06
C ASP A 56 8.61 8.44 16.16
N VAL A 57 7.54 9.21 16.07
CA VAL A 57 7.52 10.41 15.21
C VAL A 57 8.50 11.49 15.67
N ASN A 58 8.91 11.46 16.94
CA ASN A 58 9.93 12.39 17.43
C ASN A 58 11.31 12.11 16.82
N GLU A 59 11.63 10.85 16.54
CA GLU A 59 12.86 10.49 15.83
C GLU A 59 12.91 11.12 14.44
N ILE A 60 11.78 11.20 13.73
CA ILE A 60 11.72 11.82 12.41
C ILE A 60 12.16 13.29 12.51
N ILE A 61 11.64 14.01 13.50
CA ILE A 61 11.97 15.43 13.73
C ILE A 61 13.41 15.59 14.19
N ASP A 62 13.85 14.77 15.12
CA ASP A 62 15.22 14.81 15.66
C ASP A 62 16.28 14.52 14.57
N ASP A 63 15.96 13.68 13.61
CA ASP A 63 16.82 13.34 12.47
C ASP A 63 16.74 14.35 11.32
N GLY A 64 16.07 15.47 11.50
CA GLY A 64 16.02 16.57 10.54
C GLY A 64 14.78 16.59 9.64
N GLY A 65 13.82 15.71 9.89
CA GLY A 65 12.53 15.73 9.19
C GLY A 65 11.61 16.83 9.70
N SER A 66 10.49 16.99 9.03
CA SER A 66 9.49 18.02 9.35
C SER A 66 8.09 17.42 9.40
N GLU A 67 7.27 17.93 10.31
CA GLU A 67 5.83 17.69 10.24
C GLU A 67 5.22 18.60 9.17
N ILE A 68 4.41 18.03 8.30
CA ILE A 68 3.74 18.74 7.20
C ILE A 68 2.23 18.68 7.35
N SER A 69 1.52 19.43 6.55
CA SER A 69 0.06 19.40 6.51
C SER A 69 -0.45 18.22 5.66
N GLU A 70 -1.69 17.82 5.91
CA GLU A 70 -2.42 16.86 5.06
C GLU A 70 -2.41 17.32 3.61
N LYS A 71 -2.65 18.60 3.36
CA LYS A 71 -2.65 19.19 2.02
C LYS A 71 -1.31 19.01 1.30
N GLU A 72 -0.21 19.26 2.01
CA GLU A 72 1.14 19.09 1.44
C GLU A 72 1.39 17.63 1.05
N PHE A 73 0.98 16.68 1.89
CA PHE A 73 1.10 15.26 1.59
C PHE A 73 0.29 14.90 0.34
N TYR A 74 -0.98 15.28 0.28
CA TYR A 74 -1.86 14.90 -0.83
C TYR A 74 -1.57 15.63 -2.14
N VAL A 75 -0.88 16.75 -2.14
CA VAL A 75 -0.34 17.33 -3.37
C VAL A 75 0.61 16.33 -4.05
N ILE A 76 1.47 15.69 -3.28
CA ILE A 76 2.43 14.71 -3.81
C ILE A 76 1.73 13.38 -4.16
N TRP A 77 0.90 12.87 -3.25
CA TRP A 77 0.16 11.62 -3.48
C TRP A 77 -0.72 11.68 -4.72
N ASN A 78 -1.41 12.78 -4.92
CA ASN A 78 -2.28 12.98 -6.08
C ASN A 78 -1.51 13.07 -7.40
N LYS A 79 -0.33 13.66 -7.40
CA LYS A 79 0.56 13.65 -8.58
C LYS A 79 0.96 12.24 -8.98
N HIS A 80 1.29 11.42 -8.01
CA HIS A 80 1.56 10.00 -8.24
C HIS A 80 0.33 9.28 -8.78
N SER A 81 -0.84 9.54 -8.20
CA SER A 81 -2.11 8.95 -8.65
C SER A 81 -2.43 9.30 -10.10
N GLU A 82 -2.13 10.52 -10.56
CA GLU A 82 -2.31 10.93 -11.96
C GLU A 82 -1.50 10.07 -12.93
N VAL A 83 -0.32 9.61 -12.51
CA VAL A 83 0.52 8.71 -13.33
C VAL A 83 -0.14 7.33 -13.49
N LEU A 84 -0.88 6.89 -12.48
CA LEU A 84 -1.49 5.55 -12.44
C LEU A 84 -2.93 5.50 -12.93
N ILE A 85 -3.60 6.64 -13.12
CA ILE A 85 -5.05 6.67 -13.29
C ILE A 85 -5.54 5.87 -14.49
N ASN A 86 -4.86 5.92 -15.63
CA ASN A 86 -5.25 5.19 -16.83
C ASN A 86 -5.17 3.68 -16.61
N THR A 87 -4.06 3.20 -16.04
CA THR A 87 -3.88 1.79 -15.69
C THR A 87 -4.92 1.34 -14.67
N TRP A 88 -5.22 2.18 -13.68
CA TRP A 88 -6.24 1.90 -12.68
C TRP A 88 -7.64 1.75 -13.30
N ASN A 89 -8.03 2.64 -14.21
CA ASN A 89 -9.31 2.57 -14.89
C ASN A 89 -9.43 1.27 -15.72
N ILE A 90 -8.37 0.88 -16.41
CA ILE A 90 -8.31 -0.39 -17.16
C ILE A 90 -8.44 -1.57 -16.18
N THR A 91 -7.76 -1.50 -15.06
CA THR A 91 -7.85 -2.55 -14.02
C THR A 91 -9.28 -2.74 -13.53
N LYS A 92 -10.00 -1.66 -13.21
CA LYS A 92 -11.40 -1.75 -12.78
C LYS A 92 -12.31 -2.38 -13.83
N GLU A 93 -12.07 -2.12 -15.10
CA GLU A 93 -12.81 -2.74 -16.19
C GLU A 93 -12.58 -4.26 -16.29
N LYS A 94 -11.33 -4.68 -16.09
CA LYS A 94 -10.93 -6.09 -16.16
C LYS A 94 -11.30 -6.89 -14.91
N TYR A 95 -11.47 -6.20 -13.79
CA TYR A 95 -11.75 -6.81 -12.48
C TYR A 95 -13.05 -6.25 -11.91
N PRO A 96 -14.20 -6.55 -12.53
CA PRO A 96 -15.48 -6.04 -12.04
C PRO A 96 -15.87 -6.66 -10.71
N ILE A 97 -16.73 -5.98 -9.97
CA ILE A 97 -17.30 -6.49 -8.70
C ILE A 97 -17.95 -7.84 -8.95
N GLY A 98 -17.67 -8.82 -8.09
CA GLY A 98 -18.14 -10.18 -8.18
C GLY A 98 -17.22 -11.15 -8.90
N LEU A 99 -16.19 -10.65 -9.59
CA LEU A 99 -15.21 -11.51 -10.26
C LEU A 99 -14.40 -12.29 -9.21
N GLU A 100 -14.28 -13.59 -9.44
CA GLU A 100 -13.37 -14.44 -8.65
C GLU A 100 -11.92 -14.23 -9.14
N VAL A 101 -11.02 -14.09 -8.18
CA VAL A 101 -9.61 -13.79 -8.46
C VAL A 101 -8.69 -14.69 -7.67
N GLU A 102 -7.50 -14.90 -8.20
CA GLU A 102 -6.44 -15.66 -7.59
C GLU A 102 -5.13 -14.88 -7.68
N GLY A 103 -4.41 -14.84 -6.56
CA GLY A 103 -3.15 -14.15 -6.49
C GLY A 103 -2.25 -14.71 -5.41
N LYS A 104 -1.21 -13.96 -5.09
CA LYS A 104 -0.24 -14.31 -4.04
C LYS A 104 -0.16 -13.21 -3.01
N ILE A 105 -0.08 -13.62 -1.74
CA ILE A 105 0.20 -12.72 -0.63
C ILE A 105 1.59 -12.13 -0.82
N GLU A 106 1.69 -10.81 -0.75
CA GLU A 106 2.96 -10.09 -0.90
C GLU A 106 3.48 -9.52 0.42
N VAL A 107 2.64 -8.80 1.15
CA VAL A 107 3.03 -8.10 2.37
C VAL A 107 1.81 -7.85 3.25
N PHE A 108 2.04 -7.62 4.53
CA PHE A 108 1.01 -7.28 5.50
C PHE A 108 1.14 -5.80 5.86
N TYR A 109 0.09 -5.04 5.59
CA TYR A 109 -0.03 -3.63 5.93
C TYR A 109 -1.03 -3.41 7.08
N PRO A 110 -1.02 -2.27 7.76
CA PRO A 110 -2.07 -1.97 8.73
C PRO A 110 -3.48 -2.06 8.18
N GLN A 111 -3.65 -1.76 6.88
CA GLN A 111 -4.94 -1.83 6.20
C GLN A 111 -5.40 -3.26 5.89
N GLY A 112 -4.51 -4.22 5.86
CA GLY A 112 -4.84 -5.60 5.56
C GLY A 112 -3.73 -6.36 4.84
N VAL A 113 -4.09 -7.50 4.30
CA VAL A 113 -3.19 -8.35 3.52
C VAL A 113 -3.12 -7.84 2.09
N ILE A 114 -1.92 -7.52 1.64
CA ILE A 114 -1.68 -7.02 0.28
C ILE A 114 -1.37 -8.19 -0.64
N VAL A 115 -2.13 -8.26 -1.73
CA VAL A 115 -2.10 -9.38 -2.67
C VAL A 115 -1.79 -8.87 -4.07
N ASN A 116 -0.94 -9.60 -4.78
CA ASN A 116 -0.65 -9.35 -6.19
C ASN A 116 -1.44 -10.33 -7.06
N PHE A 117 -2.26 -9.83 -7.98
CA PHE A 117 -3.05 -10.63 -8.91
C PHE A 117 -2.44 -10.68 -10.30
N ALA A 118 -1.77 -9.63 -10.72
CA ALA A 118 -1.08 -9.49 -12.01
C ALA A 118 -0.14 -8.29 -11.95
N GLU A 119 0.57 -8.01 -13.01
CA GLU A 119 1.41 -6.82 -13.09
C GLU A 119 0.58 -5.56 -12.86
N ASN A 120 0.96 -4.76 -11.88
CA ASN A 120 0.26 -3.53 -11.45
C ASN A 120 -1.20 -3.75 -10.99
N VAL A 121 -1.59 -4.97 -10.65
CA VAL A 121 -2.91 -5.28 -10.12
C VAL A 121 -2.76 -5.76 -8.68
N ILE A 122 -3.00 -4.86 -7.76
CA ILE A 122 -2.86 -5.07 -6.31
C ILE A 122 -4.23 -5.04 -5.66
N GLY A 123 -4.43 -5.89 -4.67
CA GLY A 123 -5.63 -5.88 -3.85
C GLY A 123 -5.32 -5.92 -2.38
N VAL A 124 -6.31 -5.55 -1.58
CA VAL A 124 -6.27 -5.60 -0.13
C VAL A 124 -7.37 -6.52 0.38
N VAL A 125 -7.02 -7.34 1.36
CA VAL A 125 -7.93 -8.32 1.97
C VAL A 125 -7.89 -8.16 3.48
N ASP A 126 -9.05 -8.24 4.13
CA ASP A 126 -9.13 -8.17 5.58
C ASP A 126 -8.27 -9.28 6.24
N TYR A 127 -7.36 -8.87 7.13
CA TYR A 127 -6.43 -9.80 7.80
C TYR A 127 -7.16 -10.87 8.61
N ILE A 128 -8.20 -10.50 9.35
CA ILE A 128 -8.96 -11.42 10.19
C ILE A 128 -9.67 -12.47 9.34
N LYS A 129 -10.28 -12.05 8.24
CA LYS A 129 -10.92 -12.98 7.30
C LYS A 129 -9.92 -13.97 6.69
N CYS A 130 -8.73 -13.50 6.34
CA CYS A 130 -7.65 -14.37 5.85
C CYS A 130 -7.25 -15.39 6.92
N LYS A 131 -7.03 -14.91 8.14
CA LYS A 131 -6.65 -15.76 9.30
C LYS A 131 -7.68 -16.84 9.57
N GLU A 132 -8.96 -16.52 9.50
CA GLU A 132 -10.06 -17.45 9.72
C GLU A 132 -10.22 -18.47 8.57
N SER A 133 -9.68 -18.18 7.40
CA SER A 133 -9.83 -19.00 6.20
C SER A 133 -8.81 -20.11 6.06
N THR A 134 -7.77 -20.16 6.93
CA THR A 134 -6.64 -21.07 6.74
C THR A 134 -5.95 -21.40 8.07
N GLN A 135 -5.00 -22.32 8.00
CA GLN A 135 -4.09 -22.60 9.11
C GLN A 135 -3.01 -21.48 9.21
N PRO A 136 -2.51 -21.19 10.44
CA PRO A 136 -1.52 -20.13 10.63
C PRO A 136 -0.28 -20.25 9.75
N GLU A 137 0.18 -21.46 9.48
CA GLU A 137 1.35 -21.71 8.64
C GLU A 137 1.18 -21.34 7.17
N ASN A 138 -0.04 -21.11 6.70
CA ASN A 138 -0.32 -20.70 5.32
C ASN A 138 -0.45 -19.18 5.18
N LEU A 139 -0.60 -18.46 6.28
CA LEU A 139 -0.77 -17.00 6.24
C LEU A 139 0.59 -16.29 6.22
N TYR A 140 1.31 -16.44 5.11
CA TYR A 140 2.63 -15.88 4.87
C TYR A 140 2.77 -15.37 3.44
N PRO A 141 3.74 -14.47 3.18
CA PRO A 141 4.06 -14.04 1.82
C PRO A 141 4.30 -15.23 0.87
N HIS A 142 3.94 -15.04 -0.37
CA HIS A 142 4.02 -15.99 -1.49
C HIS A 142 2.98 -17.11 -1.49
N HIS A 143 2.19 -17.25 -0.45
CA HIS A 143 1.07 -18.20 -0.45
C HIS A 143 -0.05 -17.73 -1.37
N LYS A 144 -0.68 -18.72 -2.01
CA LYS A 144 -1.82 -18.48 -2.90
C LYS A 144 -3.05 -18.05 -2.10
N ILE A 145 -3.77 -17.09 -2.63
CA ILE A 145 -5.03 -16.61 -2.07
C ILE A 145 -6.06 -16.44 -3.20
N THR A 146 -7.27 -16.86 -2.95
CA THR A 146 -8.42 -16.62 -3.81
C THR A 146 -9.44 -15.74 -3.09
N GLY A 147 -10.30 -15.09 -3.87
CA GLY A 147 -11.37 -14.26 -3.31
C GLY A 147 -12.23 -13.67 -4.41
N LYS A 148 -13.08 -12.74 -4.04
CA LYS A 148 -13.96 -12.00 -4.97
C LYS A 148 -13.71 -10.52 -4.86
N VAL A 149 -13.73 -9.84 -6.01
CA VAL A 149 -13.71 -8.38 -6.05
C VAL A 149 -15.00 -7.86 -5.43
N ASN A 150 -14.90 -7.09 -4.36
CA ASN A 150 -16.04 -6.54 -3.62
C ASN A 150 -16.16 -5.01 -3.74
N GLY A 151 -15.11 -4.35 -4.20
CA GLY A 151 -15.06 -2.91 -4.35
C GLY A 151 -13.68 -2.44 -4.76
N TYR A 152 -13.48 -1.12 -4.67
CA TYR A 152 -12.26 -0.46 -5.08
C TYR A 152 -11.83 0.58 -4.05
N ASP A 153 -10.55 0.55 -3.67
CA ASP A 153 -9.92 1.59 -2.88
C ASP A 153 -9.31 2.61 -3.86
N GLU A 154 -10.02 3.72 -4.06
CA GLU A 154 -9.62 4.73 -5.04
C GLU A 154 -8.36 5.52 -4.62
N GLU A 155 -8.09 5.63 -3.32
CA GLU A 155 -6.90 6.32 -2.84
C GLU A 155 -5.62 5.54 -3.08
N ASN A 156 -5.64 4.24 -2.81
CA ASN A 156 -4.50 3.36 -3.05
C ASN A 156 -4.54 2.72 -4.43
N MET A 157 -5.66 2.81 -5.12
CA MET A 157 -5.89 2.14 -6.40
C MET A 157 -5.69 0.62 -6.28
N TRP A 158 -6.36 0.06 -5.27
CA TRP A 158 -6.39 -1.37 -4.97
C TRP A 158 -7.77 -1.97 -5.18
N LEU A 159 -7.80 -3.22 -5.60
CA LEU A 159 -9.02 -4.02 -5.51
C LEU A 159 -9.29 -4.33 -4.04
N ILE A 160 -10.55 -4.22 -3.63
CA ILE A 160 -11.00 -4.69 -2.31
C ILE A 160 -11.55 -6.08 -2.49
N ILE A 161 -10.95 -7.06 -1.82
CA ILE A 161 -11.26 -8.47 -2.00
C ILE A 161 -11.98 -9.01 -0.78
N ASP A 162 -13.04 -9.77 -1.00
CA ASP A 162 -13.81 -10.47 0.03
C ASP A 162 -13.83 -11.98 -0.23
N ASN A 163 -14.38 -12.73 0.73
CA ASN A 163 -14.43 -14.19 0.71
C ASN A 163 -13.04 -14.83 0.47
N PRO A 164 -12.02 -14.46 1.23
CA PRO A 164 -10.68 -14.99 0.99
C PRO A 164 -10.58 -16.46 1.38
N LYS A 165 -9.73 -17.17 0.63
CA LYS A 165 -9.25 -18.50 0.99
C LYS A 165 -7.75 -18.55 0.71
N VAL A 166 -7.00 -18.84 1.76
CA VAL A 166 -5.52 -18.93 1.71
C VAL A 166 -5.10 -20.40 1.68
N PHE A 167 -4.10 -20.72 0.89
CA PHE A 167 -3.64 -22.09 0.68
C PHE A 167 -2.22 -22.31 1.18
#